data_5d06692561efeb2f2984cc7d56ef7f9b
#
_entry.id   5d06692561efeb2f2984cc7d56ef7f9b
#
_cell.length_a   1.000
_cell.length_b   1.000
_cell.length_c   1.000
_cell.angle_alpha   90.00
_cell.angle_beta   90.00
_cell.angle_gamma   90.00
#
_symmetry.space_group_name_H-M   'P 1'
#
loop_
_entity.id
_entity.type
_entity.pdbx_description
1 polymer ?
#
loop_
_entity_poly.entity_id
_entity_poly.type
_entity_poly.pdbx_seq_one_letter_code
_entity_poly.pdbx_strand_id
1 'polypeptide(L)'
;REGNEIIESLEDRLIGRYTRKEVRDPETNELIIAGNQLISEDIAKQIVDAGVETVTIRSVFTCNTKHGVCKHCYGRNLATGSDVEVGEAVGTIAAQSIGEPGTQLTMRTFHTGGVAGDDITQGLPRVQEIFEARNPKGQAVITEVTGDVIDISEDASTRTKEVTIKGKTDTRTYTVPYTARMK
;
A
#
# COMPACT_ATOMS: atom_id res chain seq x y z
N ARG A 1 -2.17 -9.96 -3.66
CA ARG A 1 -1.70 -11.19 -4.31
C ARG A 1 -0.26 -11.44 -3.90
N GLU A 2 0.04 -12.64 -3.50
CA GLU A 2 1.41 -13.12 -3.28
C GLU A 2 1.68 -14.18 -4.35
N GLY A 3 2.41 -13.80 -5.40
CA GLY A 3 2.50 -14.62 -6.62
C GLY A 3 1.14 -14.79 -7.31
N ASN A 4 0.68 -16.02 -7.48
CA ASN A 4 -0.62 -16.35 -8.07
C ASN A 4 -1.75 -16.53 -7.04
N GLU A 5 -1.45 -16.49 -5.76
CA GLU A 5 -2.43 -16.68 -4.69
C GLU A 5 -3.11 -15.36 -4.34
N ILE A 6 -4.45 -15.38 -4.27
CA ILE A 6 -5.26 -14.24 -3.82
C ILE A 6 -5.44 -14.41 -2.31
N ILE A 7 -4.69 -13.63 -1.52
CA ILE A 7 -4.77 -13.65 -0.06
C ILE A 7 -6.08 -13.05 0.43
N GLU A 8 -6.56 -12.01 -0.26
CA GLU A 8 -7.76 -11.26 0.09
C GLU A 8 -8.49 -10.86 -1.20
N SER A 9 -9.80 -11.09 -1.24
CA SER A 9 -10.61 -10.77 -2.41
C SER A 9 -10.70 -9.26 -2.64
N LEU A 10 -11.05 -8.84 -3.86
CA LEU A 10 -11.33 -7.42 -4.13
C LEU A 10 -12.56 -6.95 -3.34
N GLU A 11 -13.57 -7.82 -3.23
CA GLU A 11 -14.79 -7.58 -2.47
C GLU A 11 -14.48 -7.20 -1.02
N ASP A 12 -13.73 -8.04 -0.28
CA ASP A 12 -13.36 -7.81 1.11
C ASP A 12 -12.59 -6.50 1.32
N ARG A 13 -11.78 -6.12 0.35
CA ARG A 13 -10.99 -4.89 0.40
C ARG A 13 -11.80 -3.62 0.13
N LEU A 14 -12.92 -3.73 -0.57
CA LEU A 14 -13.79 -2.61 -0.91
C LEU A 14 -14.82 -2.31 0.18
N ILE A 15 -15.29 -3.31 0.88
CA ILE A 15 -16.33 -3.16 1.90
C ILE A 15 -15.92 -2.14 2.97
N GLY A 16 -16.79 -1.17 3.22
CA GLY A 16 -16.58 -0.13 4.22
C GLY A 16 -15.61 0.98 3.80
N ARG A 17 -15.19 1.01 2.54
CA ARG A 17 -14.38 2.09 1.97
C ARG A 17 -15.23 3.08 1.20
N TYR A 18 -14.76 4.32 1.08
CA TYR A 18 -15.39 5.33 0.24
C TYR A 18 -14.72 5.38 -1.12
N THR A 19 -15.52 5.42 -2.17
CA THR A 19 -15.04 5.66 -3.53
C THR A 19 -14.43 7.05 -3.65
N ARG A 20 -13.40 7.22 -4.48
CA ARG A 20 -12.91 8.53 -4.87
C ARG A 20 -13.57 9.00 -6.17
N LYS A 21 -13.74 8.09 -7.10
CA LYS A 21 -14.36 8.33 -8.40
C LYS A 21 -15.58 7.43 -8.53
N GLU A 22 -16.46 7.76 -9.47
CA GLU A 22 -17.55 6.86 -9.86
C GLU A 22 -16.98 5.55 -10.41
N VAL A 23 -17.72 4.46 -10.17
CA VAL A 23 -17.42 3.15 -10.72
C VAL A 23 -18.55 2.78 -11.66
N ARG A 24 -18.18 2.41 -12.87
CA ARG A 24 -19.10 1.99 -13.93
C ARG A 24 -18.81 0.56 -14.36
N ASP A 25 -19.82 -0.10 -14.81
CA ASP A 25 -19.70 -1.40 -15.46
C ASP A 25 -18.88 -1.26 -16.77
N PRO A 26 -17.81 -2.04 -16.94
CA PRO A 26 -16.97 -1.96 -18.14
C PRO A 26 -17.68 -2.37 -19.44
N GLU A 27 -18.74 -3.20 -19.38
CA GLU A 27 -19.47 -3.67 -20.56
C GLU A 27 -20.65 -2.76 -20.90
N THR A 28 -21.48 -2.42 -19.91
CA THR A 28 -22.72 -1.65 -20.12
C THR A 28 -22.53 -0.15 -19.95
N ASN A 29 -21.43 0.29 -19.33
CA ASN A 29 -21.17 1.68 -18.94
C ASN A 29 -22.21 2.26 -17.97
N GLU A 30 -23.03 1.42 -17.35
CA GLU A 30 -23.97 1.83 -16.32
C GLU A 30 -23.24 2.22 -15.03
N LEU A 31 -23.79 3.20 -14.31
CA LEU A 31 -23.24 3.66 -13.05
C LEU A 31 -23.57 2.67 -11.93
N ILE A 32 -22.57 2.00 -11.35
CA ILE A 32 -22.73 1.12 -10.21
C ILE A 32 -22.75 1.94 -8.92
N ILE A 33 -21.78 2.84 -8.73
CA ILE A 33 -21.68 3.71 -7.56
C ILE A 33 -21.05 5.05 -7.94
N ALA A 34 -21.58 6.13 -7.38
CA ALA A 34 -21.03 7.47 -7.57
C ALA A 34 -19.76 7.68 -6.75
N GLY A 35 -19.02 8.75 -7.06
CA GLY A 35 -17.84 9.14 -6.29
C GLY A 35 -18.21 9.61 -4.88
N ASN A 36 -17.33 9.36 -3.92
CA ASN A 36 -17.44 9.76 -2.52
C ASN A 36 -18.62 9.12 -1.77
N GLN A 37 -18.95 7.90 -2.13
CA GLN A 37 -19.97 7.09 -1.45
C GLN A 37 -19.35 5.87 -0.77
N LEU A 38 -20.00 5.42 0.32
CA LEU A 38 -19.60 4.23 1.06
C LEU A 38 -19.97 2.98 0.27
N ILE A 39 -19.03 2.07 0.13
CA ILE A 39 -19.24 0.78 -0.52
C ILE A 39 -19.78 -0.20 0.52
N SER A 40 -21.06 -0.59 0.36
CA SER A 40 -21.67 -1.67 1.13
C SER A 40 -21.28 -3.04 0.58
N GLU A 41 -21.63 -4.09 1.30
CA GLU A 41 -21.40 -5.48 0.87
C GLU A 41 -22.07 -5.78 -0.48
N ASP A 42 -23.35 -5.34 -0.64
CA ASP A 42 -24.08 -5.54 -1.89
C ASP A 42 -23.44 -4.83 -3.09
N ILE A 43 -22.96 -3.59 -2.88
CA ILE A 43 -22.29 -2.81 -3.92
C ILE A 43 -20.92 -3.41 -4.24
N ALA A 44 -20.17 -3.87 -3.24
CA ALA A 44 -18.89 -4.53 -3.47
C ALA A 44 -19.04 -5.78 -4.34
N LYS A 45 -20.08 -6.57 -4.07
CA LYS A 45 -20.42 -7.75 -4.87
C LYS A 45 -20.80 -7.38 -6.29
N GLN A 46 -21.65 -6.37 -6.48
CA GLN A 46 -22.00 -5.88 -7.82
C GLN A 46 -20.79 -5.42 -8.64
N ILE A 47 -19.81 -4.74 -7.99
CA ILE A 47 -18.57 -4.30 -8.63
C ILE A 47 -17.75 -5.50 -9.11
N VAL A 48 -17.65 -6.55 -8.29
CA VAL A 48 -16.89 -7.76 -8.64
C VAL A 48 -17.60 -8.55 -9.72
N ASP A 49 -18.94 -8.72 -9.62
CA ASP A 49 -19.74 -9.45 -10.59
C ASP A 49 -19.75 -8.75 -11.98
N ALA A 50 -19.64 -7.42 -12.01
CA ALA A 50 -19.47 -6.64 -13.24
C ALA A 50 -18.06 -6.75 -13.87
N GLY A 51 -17.15 -7.51 -13.26
CA GLY A 51 -15.80 -7.73 -13.77
C GLY A 51 -14.84 -6.53 -13.63
N VAL A 52 -15.13 -5.59 -12.73
CA VAL A 52 -14.24 -4.45 -12.46
C VAL A 52 -13.01 -4.94 -11.71
N GLU A 53 -11.83 -4.80 -12.32
CA GLU A 53 -10.56 -5.24 -11.71
C GLU A 53 -9.94 -4.22 -10.75
N THR A 54 -10.20 -2.93 -10.95
CA THR A 54 -9.58 -1.86 -10.18
C THR A 54 -10.57 -0.78 -9.79
N VAL A 55 -10.56 -0.40 -8.51
CA VAL A 55 -11.41 0.67 -7.96
C VAL A 55 -10.54 1.69 -7.25
N THR A 56 -10.78 2.98 -7.50
CA THR A 56 -10.09 4.07 -6.81
C THR A 56 -10.87 4.43 -5.55
N ILE A 57 -10.29 4.12 -4.39
CA ILE A 57 -10.87 4.39 -3.07
C ILE A 57 -10.14 5.52 -2.34
N ARG A 58 -10.79 6.09 -1.33
CA ARG A 58 -10.15 7.00 -0.37
C ARG A 58 -9.34 6.19 0.64
N SER A 59 -8.24 6.76 1.12
CA SER A 59 -7.34 6.08 2.06
C SER A 59 -6.85 7.05 3.14
N VAL A 60 -6.56 6.50 4.32
CA VAL A 60 -5.94 7.23 5.43
C VAL A 60 -4.56 7.79 5.04
N PHE A 61 -3.82 7.08 4.17
CA PHE A 61 -2.49 7.48 3.72
C PHE A 61 -2.48 8.73 2.82
N THR A 62 -3.59 9.02 2.15
CA THR A 62 -3.74 10.16 1.25
C THR A 62 -4.67 11.24 1.80
N CYS A 63 -4.98 11.17 3.09
CA CYS A 63 -5.85 12.15 3.74
C CYS A 63 -5.08 13.46 3.98
N ASN A 64 -5.67 14.58 3.53
CA ASN A 64 -5.06 15.91 3.63
C ASN A 64 -5.55 16.72 4.85
N THR A 65 -6.20 16.11 5.84
CA THR A 65 -6.58 16.79 7.07
C THR A 65 -5.34 17.15 7.90
N LYS A 66 -5.32 18.33 8.49
CA LYS A 66 -4.19 18.80 9.30
C LYS A 66 -4.02 17.99 10.59
N HIS A 67 -5.13 17.55 11.18
CA HIS A 67 -5.17 16.77 12.42
C HIS A 67 -6.07 15.57 12.23
N GLY A 68 -5.55 14.37 12.56
CA GLY A 68 -6.28 13.13 12.43
C GLY A 68 -6.60 12.73 10.98
N VAL A 69 -7.63 11.94 10.81
CA VAL A 69 -8.10 11.40 9.53
C VAL A 69 -9.58 11.77 9.37
N CYS A 70 -10.00 12.18 8.17
CA CYS A 70 -11.41 12.46 7.93
C CYS A 70 -12.21 11.13 7.87
N LYS A 71 -13.51 11.19 8.22
CA LYS A 71 -14.38 10.01 8.25
C LYS A 71 -14.43 9.25 6.93
N HIS A 72 -14.44 9.95 5.79
CA HIS A 72 -14.48 9.33 4.47
C HIS A 72 -13.16 8.61 4.10
N CYS A 73 -12.01 9.11 4.55
CA CYS A 73 -10.74 8.44 4.33
C CYS A 73 -10.55 7.23 5.26
N TYR A 74 -11.15 7.27 6.45
CA TYR A 74 -11.14 6.15 7.37
C TYR A 74 -12.15 5.07 6.94
N GLY A 75 -13.41 5.47 6.68
CA GLY A 75 -14.47 4.58 6.24
C GLY A 75 -15.33 4.07 7.39
N ARG A 76 -15.72 2.79 7.32
CA ARG A 76 -16.59 2.13 8.29
C ARG A 76 -15.88 1.88 9.63
N ASN A 77 -16.55 2.11 10.72
CA ASN A 77 -16.13 1.66 12.05
C ASN A 77 -16.26 0.13 12.12
N LEU A 78 -15.17 -0.56 12.43
CA LEU A 78 -15.10 -2.02 12.43
C LEU A 78 -15.94 -2.66 13.57
N ALA A 79 -16.20 -1.93 14.66
CA ALA A 79 -16.95 -2.44 15.79
C ALA A 79 -18.46 -2.36 15.57
N THR A 80 -18.94 -1.27 14.97
CA THR A 80 -20.38 -1.00 14.80
C THR A 80 -20.90 -1.28 13.39
N GLY A 81 -20.01 -1.36 12.40
CA GLY A 81 -20.35 -1.50 10.98
C GLY A 81 -20.91 -0.22 10.33
N SER A 82 -21.13 0.85 11.10
CA SER A 82 -21.58 2.15 10.62
C SER A 82 -20.40 3.07 10.24
N ASP A 83 -20.72 4.25 9.73
CA ASP A 83 -19.70 5.30 9.53
C ASP A 83 -19.02 5.64 10.84
N VAL A 84 -17.71 5.88 10.77
CA VAL A 84 -16.93 6.33 11.93
C VAL A 84 -17.40 7.73 12.38
N GLU A 85 -17.53 7.91 13.68
CA GLU A 85 -17.90 9.20 14.28
C GLU A 85 -16.67 10.08 14.52
N VAL A 86 -16.91 11.39 14.60
CA VAL A 86 -15.86 12.36 14.97
C VAL A 86 -15.50 12.18 16.43
N GLY A 87 -14.22 12.07 16.73
CA GLY A 87 -13.70 11.82 18.09
C GLY A 87 -13.30 10.38 18.36
N GLU A 88 -13.53 9.46 17.42
CA GLU A 88 -13.05 8.08 17.52
C GLU A 88 -11.51 8.05 17.57
N ALA A 89 -10.97 7.31 18.55
CA ALA A 89 -9.52 7.21 18.76
C ALA A 89 -8.86 6.21 17.79
N VAL A 90 -9.01 6.44 16.48
CA VAL A 90 -8.58 5.50 15.41
C VAL A 90 -7.09 5.21 15.43
N GLY A 91 -6.26 6.18 15.80
CA GLY A 91 -4.82 5.99 15.92
C GLY A 91 -4.45 5.04 17.06
N THR A 92 -5.14 5.15 18.21
CA THR A 92 -4.96 4.25 19.36
C THR A 92 -5.39 2.82 19.01
N ILE A 93 -6.55 2.67 18.34
CA ILE A 93 -7.04 1.37 17.88
C ILE A 93 -6.02 0.70 16.95
N ALA A 94 -5.50 1.45 15.97
CA ALA A 94 -4.47 0.94 15.06
C ALA A 94 -3.18 0.55 15.81
N ALA A 95 -2.70 1.39 16.73
CA ALA A 95 -1.51 1.13 17.51
C ALA A 95 -1.64 -0.12 18.38
N GLN A 96 -2.77 -0.32 19.04
CA GLN A 96 -3.04 -1.50 19.85
C GLN A 96 -3.12 -2.77 19.00
N SER A 97 -3.80 -2.72 17.85
CA SER A 97 -3.93 -3.85 16.93
C SER A 97 -2.61 -4.30 16.34
N ILE A 98 -1.67 -3.37 16.13
CA ILE A 98 -0.32 -3.68 15.62
C ILE A 98 0.60 -4.09 16.78
N GLY A 99 0.47 -3.46 17.95
CA GLY A 99 1.36 -3.67 19.10
C GLY A 99 1.08 -4.96 19.87
N GLU A 100 -0.18 -5.40 19.94
CA GLU A 100 -0.54 -6.64 20.66
C GLU A 100 0.24 -7.85 20.13
N PRO A 101 0.27 -8.18 18.83
CA PRO A 101 1.04 -9.32 18.33
C PRO A 101 2.57 -9.07 18.33
N GLY A 102 3.04 -7.88 18.68
CA GLY A 102 4.47 -7.52 18.70
C GLY A 102 5.31 -8.42 19.59
N THR A 103 4.79 -8.82 20.76
CA THR A 103 5.45 -9.77 21.67
C THR A 103 5.64 -11.15 21.03
N GLN A 104 4.69 -11.61 20.24
CA GLN A 104 4.78 -12.90 19.52
C GLN A 104 5.83 -12.83 18.39
N LEU A 105 5.96 -11.71 17.71
CA LEU A 105 7.01 -11.47 16.72
C LEU A 105 8.40 -11.54 17.33
N THR A 106 8.59 -11.01 18.56
CA THR A 106 9.86 -11.07 19.27
C THR A 106 10.30 -12.51 19.55
N MET A 107 9.38 -13.38 19.92
CA MET A 107 9.67 -14.80 20.17
C MET A 107 10.03 -15.56 18.89
N ARG A 108 9.49 -15.18 17.74
CA ARG A 108 9.78 -15.85 16.46
C ARG A 108 11.09 -15.42 15.82
N THR A 109 11.54 -14.18 16.02
CA THR A 109 12.79 -13.67 15.43
C THR A 109 14.06 -14.29 16.05
N PHE A 110 14.00 -14.80 17.26
CA PHE A 110 15.13 -15.51 17.89
C PHE A 110 15.43 -16.88 17.23
N HIS A 111 14.47 -17.47 16.53
CA HIS A 111 14.62 -18.78 15.90
C HIS A 111 14.98 -18.73 14.40
N THR A 112 14.91 -17.56 13.79
CA THR A 112 15.32 -17.33 12.39
C THR A 112 16.72 -16.73 12.31
N GLY A 113 17.62 -17.18 13.16
CA GLY A 113 19.02 -16.81 13.15
C GLY A 113 19.70 -17.36 11.90
N GLY A 114 20.10 -16.48 11.01
CA GLY A 114 21.15 -16.73 10.07
C GLY A 114 20.75 -17.19 8.67
N VAL A 115 20.16 -16.33 7.89
CA VAL A 115 20.49 -16.26 6.46
C VAL A 115 21.09 -14.88 6.23
N ALA A 116 22.41 -14.83 6.21
CA ALA A 116 23.16 -13.69 5.76
C ALA A 116 22.85 -13.47 4.27
N GLY A 117 22.15 -12.40 3.94
CA GLY A 117 21.93 -12.06 2.53
C GLY A 117 21.00 -10.89 2.26
N ASP A 118 19.98 -10.68 3.04
CA ASP A 118 19.08 -9.56 2.78
C ASP A 118 19.04 -8.64 4.01
N ASP A 119 19.52 -7.41 3.82
CA ASP A 119 19.50 -6.30 4.79
C ASP A 119 18.07 -5.79 5.07
N ILE A 120 17.06 -6.65 4.85
CA ILE A 120 15.66 -6.33 5.04
C ILE A 120 15.30 -6.53 6.51
N THR A 121 14.99 -5.42 7.17
CA THR A 121 14.52 -5.43 8.56
C THR A 121 13.16 -6.12 8.64
N GLN A 122 13.07 -7.19 9.43
CA GLN A 122 11.84 -7.96 9.64
C GLN A 122 11.47 -8.03 11.12
N GLY A 123 10.22 -8.40 11.40
CA GLY A 123 9.73 -8.56 12.76
C GLY A 123 9.57 -7.26 13.53
N LEU A 124 9.87 -7.29 14.81
CA LEU A 124 9.69 -6.15 15.73
C LEU A 124 10.47 -4.89 15.32
N PRO A 125 11.74 -4.97 14.89
CA PRO A 125 12.47 -3.79 14.39
C PRO A 125 11.78 -3.10 13.21
N ARG A 126 11.13 -3.86 12.32
CA ARG A 126 10.38 -3.29 11.21
C ARG A 126 9.12 -2.56 11.67
N VAL A 127 8.41 -3.13 12.64
CA VAL A 127 7.25 -2.46 13.26
C VAL A 127 7.68 -1.13 13.90
N GLN A 128 8.81 -1.11 14.60
CA GLN A 128 9.36 0.10 15.20
C GLN A 128 9.72 1.15 14.14
N GLU A 129 10.40 0.78 13.05
CA GLU A 129 10.71 1.70 11.94
C GLU A 129 9.44 2.37 11.37
N ILE A 130 8.36 1.61 11.21
CA ILE A 130 7.08 2.12 10.70
C ILE A 130 6.45 3.11 11.68
N PHE A 131 6.39 2.77 12.98
CA PHE A 131 5.82 3.67 14.00
C PHE A 131 6.61 4.97 14.17
N GLU A 132 7.92 4.89 14.08
CA GLU A 132 8.79 6.06 14.19
C GLU A 132 8.96 6.83 12.88
N ALA A 133 8.31 6.35 11.78
CA ALA A 133 8.43 6.91 10.44
C ALA A 133 9.90 7.09 10.00
N ARG A 134 10.77 6.16 10.36
CA ARG A 134 12.17 6.14 9.93
C ARG A 134 12.30 5.62 8.50
N ASN A 135 13.30 6.12 7.79
CA ASN A 135 13.68 5.53 6.52
C ASN A 135 14.19 4.10 6.77
N PRO A 136 13.66 3.09 6.06
CA PRO A 136 14.11 1.71 6.22
C PRO A 136 15.57 1.54 5.80
N LYS A 137 16.31 0.65 6.46
CA LYS A 137 17.71 0.36 6.11
C LYS A 137 17.89 -0.16 4.69
N GLY A 138 16.95 -0.97 4.21
CA GLY A 138 16.93 -1.51 2.85
C GLY A 138 15.93 -0.78 1.96
N GLN A 139 16.00 0.55 1.87
CA GLN A 139 15.10 1.32 1.04
C GLN A 139 15.28 0.98 -0.44
N ALA A 140 14.18 0.61 -1.10
CA ALA A 140 14.17 0.44 -2.55
C ALA A 140 14.36 1.80 -3.25
N VAL A 141 15.13 1.80 -4.31
CA VAL A 141 15.23 2.95 -5.21
C VAL A 141 13.98 2.96 -6.08
N ILE A 142 13.21 4.04 -6.00
CA ILE A 142 11.95 4.20 -6.72
C ILE A 142 12.09 5.36 -7.69
N THR A 143 11.62 5.16 -8.92
CA THR A 143 11.57 6.25 -9.89
C THR A 143 10.53 7.28 -9.50
N GLU A 144 10.89 8.55 -9.59
CA GLU A 144 9.97 9.70 -9.43
C GLU A 144 9.32 10.11 -10.76
N VAL A 145 9.82 9.57 -11.87
CA VAL A 145 9.38 9.89 -13.22
C VAL A 145 8.69 8.69 -13.84
N THR A 146 7.49 8.91 -14.37
CA THR A 146 6.79 7.90 -15.19
C THR A 146 7.36 7.93 -16.61
N GLY A 147 7.96 6.83 -17.06
CA GLY A 147 8.60 6.78 -18.37
C GLY A 147 9.19 5.41 -18.68
N ASP A 148 9.91 5.35 -19.77
CA ASP A 148 10.57 4.15 -20.25
C ASP A 148 12.06 4.15 -19.88
N VAL A 149 12.58 2.95 -19.56
CA VAL A 149 14.02 2.76 -19.35
C VAL A 149 14.72 2.81 -20.70
N ILE A 150 15.60 3.80 -20.88
CA ILE A 150 16.33 3.99 -22.15
C ILE A 150 17.74 3.43 -22.13
N ASP A 151 18.36 3.37 -20.95
CA ASP A 151 19.71 2.85 -20.80
C ASP A 151 19.93 2.22 -19.42
N ILE A 152 20.75 1.15 -19.41
CA ILE A 152 21.22 0.49 -18.19
C ILE A 152 22.71 0.25 -18.38
N SER A 153 23.53 1.05 -17.71
CA SER A 153 24.97 0.88 -17.68
C SER A 153 25.43 0.24 -16.37
N GLU A 154 26.45 -0.60 -16.45
CA GLU A 154 27.03 -1.28 -15.29
C GLU A 154 28.44 -0.76 -15.04
N ASP A 155 28.70 -0.28 -13.82
CA ASP A 155 30.04 0.11 -13.41
C ASP A 155 30.63 -0.99 -12.51
N ALA A 156 31.52 -1.75 -13.07
CA ALA A 156 32.22 -2.84 -12.38
C ALA A 156 33.14 -2.36 -11.25
N SER A 157 33.59 -1.10 -11.28
CA SER A 157 34.48 -0.53 -10.27
C SER A 157 33.75 -0.18 -9.00
N THR A 158 32.52 0.34 -9.11
CA THR A 158 31.68 0.77 -8.00
C THR A 158 30.66 -0.30 -7.58
N ARG A 159 30.53 -1.39 -8.35
CA ARG A 159 29.47 -2.41 -8.19
C ARG A 159 28.07 -1.82 -8.16
N THR A 160 27.82 -0.84 -8.99
CA THR A 160 26.53 -0.19 -9.15
C THR A 160 26.04 -0.27 -10.59
N LYS A 161 24.73 -0.14 -10.78
CA LYS A 161 24.11 0.02 -12.09
C LYS A 161 23.51 1.41 -12.16
N GLU A 162 23.67 2.06 -13.27
CA GLU A 162 22.99 3.31 -13.58
C GLU A 162 21.83 3.03 -14.53
N VAL A 163 20.63 3.39 -14.11
CA VAL A 163 19.40 3.20 -14.87
C VAL A 163 18.86 4.55 -15.27
N THR A 164 18.82 4.83 -16.57
CA THR A 164 18.30 6.09 -17.10
C THR A 164 16.87 5.91 -17.58
N ILE A 165 15.95 6.70 -17.01
CA ILE A 165 14.52 6.69 -17.31
C ILE A 165 14.14 8.00 -17.98
N LYS A 166 13.51 7.88 -19.16
CA LYS A 166 12.99 9.01 -19.92
C LYS A 166 11.49 9.14 -19.69
N GLY A 167 11.09 10.19 -18.99
CA GLY A 167 9.72 10.61 -18.88
C GLY A 167 9.27 11.49 -20.06
N LYS A 168 8.03 11.99 -19.98
CA LYS A 168 7.49 12.89 -21.00
C LYS A 168 8.19 14.25 -21.04
N THR A 169 8.64 14.75 -19.91
CA THR A 169 9.26 16.07 -19.75
C THR A 169 10.69 15.99 -19.26
N ASP A 170 11.03 14.97 -18.46
CA ASP A 170 12.31 14.86 -17.76
C ASP A 170 12.99 13.51 -18.03
N THR A 171 14.31 13.54 -18.02
CA THR A 171 15.13 12.30 -18.01
C THR A 171 15.91 12.27 -16.72
N ARG A 172 15.86 11.16 -15.99
CA ARG A 172 16.58 10.98 -14.73
C ARG A 172 17.38 9.69 -14.72
N THR A 173 18.56 9.74 -14.12
CA THR A 173 19.44 8.59 -13.90
C THR A 173 19.43 8.23 -12.42
N TYR A 174 19.23 6.95 -12.15
CA TYR A 174 19.19 6.38 -10.79
C TYR A 174 20.35 5.39 -10.64
N THR A 175 21.10 5.54 -9.56
CA THR A 175 22.16 4.59 -9.21
C THR A 175 21.60 3.53 -8.28
N VAL A 176 21.68 2.28 -8.67
CA VAL A 176 21.17 1.14 -7.90
C VAL A 176 22.29 0.13 -7.63
N PRO A 177 22.25 -0.62 -6.50
CA PRO A 177 23.20 -1.70 -6.24
C PRO A 177 23.16 -2.76 -7.35
N TYR A 178 24.30 -3.36 -7.67
CA TYR A 178 24.40 -4.40 -8.72
C TYR A 178 23.45 -5.57 -8.50
N THR A 179 23.20 -5.93 -7.24
CA THR A 179 22.30 -7.02 -6.82
C THR A 179 20.82 -6.66 -6.84
N ALA A 180 20.46 -5.38 -7.08
CA ALA A 180 19.08 -4.95 -7.10
C ALA A 180 18.30 -5.61 -8.25
N ARG A 181 17.12 -6.12 -7.92
CA ARG A 181 16.14 -6.61 -8.90
C ARG A 181 15.29 -5.44 -9.37
N MET A 182 15.29 -5.22 -10.67
CA MET A 182 14.38 -4.29 -11.31
C MET A 182 13.00 -4.95 -11.52
N LYS A 183 11.94 -4.25 -11.19
CA LYS A 183 10.54 -4.67 -11.41
C LYS A 183 9.84 -3.66 -12.30
#